data_2c600be8868d5664051c934308c07f9f
#
_entry.id   2c600be8868d5664051c934308c07f9f
#
_cell.length_a   1.000
_cell.length_b   1.000
_cell.length_c   1.000
_cell.angle_alpha   90.00
_cell.angle_beta   90.00
_cell.angle_gamma   90.00
#
_symmetry.space_group_name_H-M   'P 1'
#
loop_
_entity.id
_entity.type
_entity.pdbx_description
1 polymer ?
#
loop_
_entity_poly.entity_id
_entity_poly.type
_entity_poly.pdbx_seq_one_letter_code
_entity_poly.pdbx_strand_id
1 'polypeptide(L)'
;FFFKQKTAYEIRNCDWSSDVCSSDLIQRIEVINAGFYRNRGAYIVGRLVLSDDSILPLIIALLNEDRGIYVDAVLNSQADAHNLFSSTLANFHVTHRHYHELAAFLSTIMPQRPLGLVYSTIGFNHVGKVAMLNEIKAELTNRQEVFETAVGFPGTVTLAFAAPSSFYSLKVIRDKPTAQYKWGEFCGREEVLDKYKKVHEINRAGSMLDNIIYYNLKLERKLFEASLLEELLHEAKQSVFSEGDSIIFKHLIAQRKIVPLPVFLKTASQKERENAVINLGYSIKNNMAANILNKDLDARNYGVSRYLRVFLFDYDALEPLTEAKIRTNQDRIDGEEDIPEWYFEDGVVFLPEEIKIGLGIADRKLLDLFSEIHGDLLTMEYWQKIQNDLRAEKVPRLHVYPEACKLKR
;
A
#
# COMPACT_ATOMS: atom_id res chain seq x y z
N PHE A 1 10.72 32.28 -16.48
CA PHE A 1 10.84 30.81 -16.55
C PHE A 1 10.48 30.39 -17.95
N PHE A 2 11.46 30.06 -18.79
CA PHE A 2 11.22 29.51 -20.12
C PHE A 2 10.99 28.03 -20.03
N PHE A 3 9.74 27.57 -20.09
CA PHE A 3 9.43 26.21 -20.48
C PHE A 3 9.84 26.06 -21.95
N LYS A 4 10.88 25.27 -22.22
CA LYS A 4 11.10 24.77 -23.57
C LYS A 4 9.92 23.84 -23.85
N GLN A 5 8.97 24.31 -24.66
CA GLN A 5 7.86 23.48 -25.14
C GLN A 5 8.47 22.28 -25.87
N LYS A 6 8.35 21.09 -25.26
CA LYS A 6 8.51 19.87 -26.04
C LYS A 6 7.37 19.84 -27.06
N THR A 7 7.71 19.73 -28.33
CA THR A 7 6.71 19.63 -29.40
C THR A 7 5.93 18.32 -29.21
N ALA A 8 4.71 18.26 -29.72
CA ALA A 8 3.87 17.04 -29.71
C ALA A 8 4.63 15.79 -30.26
N TYR A 9 5.68 16.01 -31.02
CA TYR A 9 6.57 14.97 -31.56
C TYR A 9 7.53 14.39 -30.52
N GLU A 10 8.03 15.17 -29.57
CA GLU A 10 8.91 14.69 -28.49
C GLU A 10 8.14 13.95 -27.41
N ILE A 11 6.85 14.27 -27.23
CA ILE A 11 5.93 13.52 -26.37
C ILE A 11 5.61 12.14 -26.97
N ARG A 12 5.64 11.99 -28.32
CA ARG A 12 5.42 10.71 -29.03
C ARG A 12 6.54 9.68 -28.83
N ASN A 13 7.76 10.09 -28.50
CA ASN A 13 8.92 9.19 -28.36
C ASN A 13 9.18 8.68 -26.95
N CYS A 14 8.36 9.02 -25.96
CA CYS A 14 8.27 8.25 -24.73
C CYS A 14 7.49 6.99 -25.08
N ASP A 15 8.09 5.82 -24.86
CA ASP A 15 7.58 4.47 -25.17
C ASP A 15 6.12 4.31 -24.67
N TRP A 16 5.19 4.79 -25.49
CA TRP A 16 3.75 4.67 -25.28
C TRP A 16 3.43 3.23 -25.62
N SER A 17 2.99 2.48 -24.64
CA SER A 17 2.48 1.13 -24.90
C SER A 17 1.60 1.17 -26.15
N SER A 18 1.81 0.22 -27.03
CA SER A 18 1.42 0.08 -28.43
C SER A 18 -0.06 0.29 -28.81
N ASP A 19 -0.89 0.86 -27.96
CA ASP A 19 -2.33 0.98 -28.15
C ASP A 19 -2.83 2.38 -28.54
N VAL A 20 -1.94 3.37 -28.63
CA VAL A 20 -2.34 4.69 -29.14
C VAL A 20 -2.10 4.71 -30.64
N CYS A 21 -3.17 4.49 -31.38
CA CYS A 21 -3.17 4.62 -32.84
C CYS A 21 -2.74 6.04 -33.26
N SER A 22 -2.04 6.18 -34.38
CA SER A 22 -1.54 7.44 -34.94
C SER A 22 -2.63 8.46 -35.31
N SER A 23 -3.90 8.17 -35.06
CA SER A 23 -5.09 8.99 -35.29
C SER A 23 -5.54 9.77 -34.05
N ASP A 24 -5.00 9.49 -32.86
CA ASP A 24 -5.48 10.10 -31.62
C ASP A 24 -4.79 11.47 -31.39
N LEU A 25 -5.33 12.50 -32.01
CA LEU A 25 -4.87 13.86 -31.82
C LEU A 25 -5.34 14.37 -30.44
N ILE A 26 -4.42 14.94 -29.66
CA ILE A 26 -4.75 15.66 -28.45
C ILE A 26 -5.56 16.90 -28.83
N GLN A 27 -6.82 16.95 -28.42
CA GLN A 27 -7.70 18.09 -28.64
C GLN A 27 -7.40 19.21 -27.67
N ARG A 28 -7.27 18.87 -26.36
CA ARG A 28 -6.94 19.85 -25.31
C ARG A 28 -6.26 19.21 -24.11
N ILE A 29 -5.56 20.03 -23.37
CA ILE A 29 -4.91 19.67 -22.10
C ILE A 29 -5.61 20.44 -21.00
N GLU A 30 -6.11 19.76 -20.00
CA GLU A 30 -6.76 20.34 -18.83
C GLU A 30 -5.92 20.05 -17.59
N VAL A 31 -5.53 21.11 -16.87
CA VAL A 31 -4.68 21.01 -15.67
C VAL A 31 -5.42 21.58 -14.48
N ILE A 32 -5.41 20.86 -13.36
CA ILE A 32 -6.00 21.33 -12.11
C ILE A 32 -5.16 22.51 -11.58
N ASN A 33 -5.81 23.61 -11.25
CA ASN A 33 -5.16 24.74 -10.59
C ASN A 33 -4.96 24.45 -9.09
N ALA A 34 -4.17 23.42 -8.79
CA ALA A 34 -3.79 23.01 -7.44
C ALA A 34 -2.44 22.32 -7.44
N GLY A 35 -1.65 22.53 -6.40
CA GLY A 35 -0.46 21.74 -6.12
C GLY A 35 -0.83 20.48 -5.34
N PHE A 36 -0.22 19.36 -5.72
CA PHE A 36 -0.30 18.11 -4.99
C PHE A 36 1.07 17.79 -4.41
N TYR A 37 1.16 17.64 -3.10
CA TYR A 37 2.43 17.42 -2.41
C TYR A 37 2.35 16.17 -1.55
N ARG A 38 3.33 15.27 -1.69
CA ARG A 38 3.49 14.10 -0.83
C ARG A 38 4.97 13.71 -0.73
N ASN A 39 5.47 13.54 0.50
CA ASN A 39 6.90 13.37 0.78
C ASN A 39 7.74 14.54 0.19
N ARG A 40 8.74 14.22 -0.65
CA ARG A 40 9.58 15.21 -1.37
C ARG A 40 9.05 15.54 -2.77
N GLY A 41 7.97 14.90 -3.19
CA GLY A 41 7.39 15.07 -4.52
C GLY A 41 6.33 16.16 -4.56
N ALA A 42 6.35 16.97 -5.60
CA ALA A 42 5.26 17.82 -6.01
C ALA A 42 4.74 17.35 -7.37
N TYR A 43 3.44 17.49 -7.60
CA TYR A 43 2.82 16.96 -8.81
C TYR A 43 1.88 18.01 -9.41
N ILE A 44 2.00 18.19 -10.72
CA ILE A 44 1.00 18.86 -11.54
C ILE A 44 0.08 17.77 -12.08
N VAL A 45 -1.21 17.89 -11.80
CA VAL A 45 -2.21 16.88 -12.15
C VAL A 45 -3.18 17.46 -13.17
N GLY A 46 -3.39 16.71 -14.24
CA GLY A 46 -4.28 17.09 -15.33
C GLY A 46 -4.75 15.89 -16.12
N ARG A 47 -5.34 16.18 -17.29
CA ARG A 47 -5.76 15.17 -18.25
C ARG A 47 -5.58 15.64 -19.69
N LEU A 48 -5.35 14.69 -20.57
CA LEU A 48 -5.41 14.90 -22.01
C LEU A 48 -6.80 14.48 -22.47
N VAL A 49 -7.45 15.34 -23.23
CA VAL A 49 -8.70 15.00 -23.92
C VAL A 49 -8.35 14.79 -25.39
N LEU A 50 -8.66 13.61 -25.89
CA LEU A 50 -8.38 13.21 -27.28
C LEU A 50 -9.52 13.63 -28.19
N SER A 51 -9.31 13.49 -29.50
CA SER A 51 -10.30 13.89 -30.51
C SER A 51 -11.59 13.04 -30.50
N ASP A 52 -11.55 11.86 -29.90
CA ASP A 52 -12.70 10.98 -29.66
C ASP A 52 -13.36 11.19 -28.29
N ASP A 53 -13.03 12.29 -27.59
CA ASP A 53 -13.44 12.62 -26.24
C ASP A 53 -12.95 11.64 -25.15
N SER A 54 -12.07 10.69 -25.49
CA SER A 54 -11.43 9.83 -24.49
C SER A 54 -10.46 10.64 -23.63
N ILE A 55 -10.23 10.17 -22.38
CA ILE A 55 -9.45 10.88 -21.38
C ILE A 55 -8.25 10.03 -20.99
N LEU A 56 -7.05 10.62 -21.06
CA LEU A 56 -5.83 10.06 -20.49
C LEU A 56 -5.35 10.91 -19.32
N PRO A 57 -4.82 10.29 -18.25
CA PRO A 57 -4.16 11.05 -17.19
C PRO A 57 -2.95 11.82 -17.73
N LEU A 58 -2.68 12.97 -17.14
CA LEU A 58 -1.42 13.68 -17.31
C LEU A 58 -0.92 14.12 -15.94
N ILE A 59 0.13 13.47 -15.45
CA ILE A 59 0.72 13.83 -14.16
C ILE A 59 2.20 14.09 -14.35
N ILE A 60 2.65 15.29 -13.99
CA ILE A 60 4.04 15.70 -14.07
C ILE A 60 4.60 15.70 -12.66
N ALA A 61 5.55 14.80 -12.40
CA ALA A 61 6.23 14.70 -11.12
C ALA A 61 7.42 15.64 -11.07
N LEU A 62 7.48 16.43 -10.01
CA LEU A 62 8.52 17.41 -9.74
C LEU A 62 9.28 17.01 -8.48
N LEU A 63 10.59 17.15 -8.49
CA LEU A 63 11.45 16.99 -7.33
C LEU A 63 12.14 18.30 -7.00
N ASN A 64 12.22 18.61 -5.70
CA ASN A 64 13.02 19.69 -5.18
C ASN A 64 14.37 19.13 -4.71
N GLU A 65 15.45 19.52 -5.37
CA GLU A 65 16.83 19.14 -5.05
C GLU A 65 17.66 20.40 -4.78
N ASP A 66 18.87 20.25 -4.29
CA ASP A 66 19.75 21.36 -3.88
C ASP A 66 19.97 22.41 -4.98
N ARG A 67 19.93 22.00 -6.25
CA ARG A 67 20.12 22.88 -7.42
C ARG A 67 18.82 23.47 -7.99
N GLY A 68 17.67 23.12 -7.42
CA GLY A 68 16.36 23.64 -7.86
C GLY A 68 15.30 22.56 -8.09
N ILE A 69 14.21 22.97 -8.74
CA ILE A 69 13.07 22.09 -9.04
C ILE A 69 13.25 21.45 -10.41
N TYR A 70 13.14 20.15 -10.49
CA TYR A 70 13.28 19.35 -11.71
C TYR A 70 12.00 18.59 -12.04
N VAL A 71 11.70 18.46 -13.33
CA VAL A 71 10.74 17.47 -13.80
C VAL A 71 11.41 16.11 -13.76
N ASP A 72 10.89 15.21 -12.92
CA ASP A 72 11.44 13.86 -12.73
C ASP A 72 10.76 12.84 -13.64
N ALA A 73 9.43 12.88 -13.74
CA ALA A 73 8.68 11.93 -14.55
C ALA A 73 7.41 12.53 -15.14
N VAL A 74 6.91 11.88 -16.20
CA VAL A 74 5.59 12.15 -16.78
C VAL A 74 4.81 10.84 -16.78
N LEU A 75 3.65 10.84 -16.13
CA LEU A 75 2.76 9.70 -15.99
C LEU A 75 1.49 9.97 -16.81
N ASN A 76 1.17 9.06 -17.70
CA ASN A 76 0.05 9.22 -18.64
C ASN A 76 -0.82 7.97 -18.78
N SER A 77 -0.55 6.93 -18.00
CA SER A 77 -1.39 5.74 -17.95
C SER A 77 -2.32 5.75 -16.74
N GLN A 78 -3.48 5.10 -16.85
CA GLN A 78 -4.36 4.89 -15.72
C GLN A 78 -3.69 4.09 -14.60
N ALA A 79 -2.84 3.11 -14.95
CA ALA A 79 -2.11 2.31 -13.98
C ALA A 79 -1.17 3.19 -13.12
N ASP A 80 -0.42 4.08 -13.76
CA ASP A 80 0.49 4.99 -13.07
C ASP A 80 -0.27 6.00 -12.19
N ALA A 81 -1.38 6.56 -12.69
CA ALA A 81 -2.24 7.43 -11.90
C ALA A 81 -2.79 6.71 -10.67
N HIS A 82 -3.34 5.49 -10.83
CA HIS A 82 -3.83 4.68 -9.73
C HIS A 82 -2.73 4.31 -8.73
N ASN A 83 -1.52 4.02 -9.21
CA ASN A 83 -0.37 3.69 -8.35
C ASN A 83 0.15 4.91 -7.59
N LEU A 84 0.22 6.07 -8.24
CA LEU A 84 0.59 7.31 -7.58
C LEU A 84 -0.42 7.72 -6.52
N PHE A 85 -1.72 7.74 -6.85
CA PHE A 85 -2.79 8.05 -5.91
C PHE A 85 -3.20 6.86 -5.03
N SER A 86 -2.37 5.83 -4.95
CA SER A 86 -2.67 4.65 -4.15
C SER A 86 -2.91 4.99 -2.68
N SER A 87 -3.75 4.17 -2.04
CA SER A 87 -4.06 4.28 -0.62
C SER A 87 -2.85 3.86 0.20
N THR A 88 -2.07 4.84 0.61
CA THR A 88 -0.99 4.71 1.59
C THR A 88 -1.29 5.61 2.77
N LEU A 89 -0.60 5.44 3.88
CA LEU A 89 -0.88 6.15 5.12
C LEU A 89 -0.73 7.68 5.00
N ALA A 90 0.26 8.15 4.23
CA ALA A 90 0.45 9.58 4.02
C ALA A 90 -0.40 10.08 2.84
N ASN A 91 -1.33 10.95 3.12
CA ASN A 91 -2.19 11.60 2.13
C ASN A 91 -1.43 12.68 1.34
N PHE A 92 -1.98 13.08 0.20
CA PHE A 92 -1.54 14.29 -0.47
C PHE A 92 -1.96 15.52 0.33
N HIS A 93 -1.04 16.45 0.52
CA HIS A 93 -1.40 17.83 0.81
C HIS A 93 -1.77 18.51 -0.51
N VAL A 94 -3.00 19.02 -0.60
CA VAL A 94 -3.53 19.65 -1.81
C VAL A 94 -3.89 21.10 -1.54
N THR A 95 -3.44 22.02 -2.41
CA THR A 95 -3.68 23.46 -2.27
C THR A 95 -4.99 23.89 -2.92
N HIS A 96 -6.06 23.12 -2.77
CA HIS A 96 -7.38 23.41 -3.34
C HIS A 96 -8.46 23.42 -2.25
N ARG A 97 -9.47 24.28 -2.42
CA ARG A 97 -10.56 24.41 -1.42
C ARG A 97 -11.82 23.65 -1.80
N HIS A 98 -12.00 23.34 -3.09
CA HIS A 98 -13.20 22.67 -3.61
C HIS A 98 -12.94 21.18 -3.79
N TYR A 99 -12.96 20.44 -2.66
CA TYR A 99 -12.59 19.01 -2.63
C TYR A 99 -13.53 18.11 -3.42
N HIS A 100 -14.80 18.50 -3.55
CA HIS A 100 -15.77 17.72 -4.33
C HIS A 100 -15.51 17.78 -5.83
N GLU A 101 -15.25 18.97 -6.35
CA GLU A 101 -14.88 19.21 -7.76
C GLU A 101 -13.53 18.54 -8.07
N LEU A 102 -12.60 18.61 -7.11
CA LEU A 102 -11.32 17.96 -7.23
C LEU A 102 -11.49 16.43 -7.29
N ALA A 103 -12.29 15.85 -6.40
CA ALA A 103 -12.57 14.42 -6.40
C ALA A 103 -13.29 13.98 -7.68
N ALA A 104 -14.24 14.77 -8.17
CA ALA A 104 -14.93 14.54 -9.43
C ALA A 104 -13.93 14.54 -10.62
N PHE A 105 -13.02 15.51 -10.68
CA PHE A 105 -11.98 15.54 -11.71
C PHE A 105 -11.07 14.31 -11.63
N LEU A 106 -10.56 13.97 -10.44
CA LEU A 106 -9.70 12.80 -10.23
C LEU A 106 -10.38 11.50 -10.63
N SER A 107 -11.70 11.39 -10.42
CA SER A 107 -12.49 10.23 -10.86
C SER A 107 -12.54 10.09 -12.39
N THR A 108 -12.36 11.16 -13.16
CA THR A 108 -12.28 11.06 -14.62
C THR A 108 -10.99 10.44 -15.13
N ILE A 109 -9.88 10.64 -14.40
CA ILE A 109 -8.57 10.03 -14.75
C ILE A 109 -8.33 8.69 -14.06
N MET A 110 -9.15 8.37 -13.05
CA MET A 110 -9.12 7.10 -12.30
C MET A 110 -10.54 6.54 -12.14
N PRO A 111 -11.25 6.21 -13.23
CA PRO A 111 -12.69 5.87 -13.19
C PRO A 111 -13.01 4.62 -12.36
N GLN A 112 -12.00 3.75 -12.16
CA GLN A 112 -12.17 2.52 -11.38
C GLN A 112 -11.75 2.68 -9.91
N ARG A 113 -11.39 3.91 -9.47
CA ARG A 113 -11.05 4.15 -8.09
C ARG A 113 -12.31 4.55 -7.31
N PRO A 114 -12.65 3.82 -6.22
CA PRO A 114 -13.76 4.20 -5.35
C PRO A 114 -13.62 5.63 -4.85
N LEU A 115 -14.72 6.36 -4.80
CA LEU A 115 -14.75 7.78 -4.43
C LEU A 115 -14.27 7.99 -2.98
N GLY A 116 -14.60 7.04 -2.09
CA GLY A 116 -14.10 7.05 -0.70
C GLY A 116 -12.58 7.03 -0.63
N LEU A 117 -11.91 6.25 -1.51
CA LEU A 117 -10.45 6.23 -1.61
C LEU A 117 -9.88 7.48 -2.29
N VAL A 118 -10.62 8.13 -3.20
CA VAL A 118 -10.20 9.42 -3.78
C VAL A 118 -10.16 10.48 -2.69
N TYR A 119 -11.23 10.62 -1.91
CA TYR A 119 -11.27 11.58 -0.79
C TYR A 119 -10.18 11.35 0.24
N SER A 120 -9.98 10.09 0.66
CA SER A 120 -8.92 9.76 1.62
C SER A 120 -7.55 10.15 1.09
N THR A 121 -7.25 9.86 -0.18
CA THR A 121 -5.93 10.14 -0.77
C THR A 121 -5.60 11.64 -0.80
N ILE A 122 -6.60 12.51 -0.96
CA ILE A 122 -6.43 13.97 -0.95
C ILE A 122 -6.60 14.59 0.45
N GLY A 123 -6.57 13.79 1.51
CA GLY A 123 -6.60 14.25 2.89
C GLY A 123 -7.99 14.58 3.43
N PHE A 124 -9.06 14.28 2.70
CA PHE A 124 -10.44 14.54 3.11
C PHE A 124 -11.07 13.29 3.77
N ASN A 125 -10.39 12.77 4.78
CA ASN A 125 -10.62 11.45 5.35
C ASN A 125 -12.03 11.25 5.94
N HIS A 126 -12.62 12.25 6.57
CA HIS A 126 -13.96 12.12 7.16
C HIS A 126 -15.04 11.92 6.09
N VAL A 127 -14.97 12.62 4.96
CA VAL A 127 -15.88 12.39 3.82
C VAL A 127 -15.57 11.05 3.16
N GLY A 128 -14.28 10.72 2.97
CA GLY A 128 -13.84 9.43 2.46
C GLY A 128 -14.39 8.26 3.28
N LYS A 129 -14.38 8.38 4.60
CA LYS A 129 -14.94 7.39 5.53
C LYS A 129 -16.45 7.15 5.30
N VAL A 130 -17.22 8.23 5.16
CA VAL A 130 -18.67 8.14 4.89
C VAL A 130 -18.93 7.59 3.49
N ALA A 131 -18.21 8.08 2.48
CA ALA A 131 -18.34 7.60 1.11
C ALA A 131 -18.03 6.10 1.00
N MET A 132 -16.96 5.62 1.63
CA MET A 132 -16.59 4.19 1.67
C MET A 132 -17.71 3.33 2.25
N LEU A 133 -18.35 3.74 3.37
CA LEU A 133 -19.44 2.98 3.97
C LEU A 133 -20.65 2.94 3.04
N ASN A 134 -20.97 4.04 2.37
CA ASN A 134 -22.07 4.10 1.41
C ASN A 134 -21.77 3.23 0.17
N GLU A 135 -20.54 3.22 -0.32
CA GLU A 135 -20.09 2.34 -1.42
C GLU A 135 -20.26 0.87 -1.05
N ILE A 136 -19.78 0.45 0.13
CA ILE A 136 -19.96 -0.93 0.62
C ILE A 136 -21.43 -1.32 0.68
N LYS A 137 -22.30 -0.46 1.23
CA LYS A 137 -23.75 -0.73 1.30
C LYS A 137 -24.37 -0.81 -0.08
N ALA A 138 -24.00 0.08 -0.99
CA ALA A 138 -24.47 0.07 -2.36
C ALA A 138 -24.04 -1.19 -3.13
N GLU A 139 -22.78 -1.61 -2.98
CA GLU A 139 -22.25 -2.85 -3.58
C GLU A 139 -23.05 -4.07 -3.11
N LEU A 140 -23.24 -4.24 -1.80
CA LEU A 140 -24.01 -5.34 -1.22
C LEU A 140 -25.46 -5.35 -1.76
N THR A 141 -26.12 -4.17 -1.79
CA THR A 141 -27.51 -4.06 -2.22
C THR A 141 -27.67 -4.32 -3.73
N ASN A 142 -26.84 -3.68 -4.55
CA ASN A 142 -26.98 -3.72 -6.00
C ASN A 142 -26.61 -5.10 -6.58
N ARG A 143 -25.72 -5.84 -5.91
CA ARG A 143 -25.25 -7.15 -6.36
C ARG A 143 -25.91 -8.30 -5.62
N GLN A 144 -26.74 -8.02 -4.62
CA GLN A 144 -27.35 -9.02 -3.74
C GLN A 144 -26.31 -9.93 -3.09
N GLU A 145 -25.15 -9.36 -2.75
CA GLU A 145 -24.07 -10.06 -2.06
C GLU A 145 -24.20 -9.88 -0.54
N VAL A 146 -23.53 -10.76 0.18
CA VAL A 146 -23.35 -10.69 1.63
C VAL A 146 -21.88 -10.68 1.98
N PHE A 147 -21.54 -10.30 3.19
CA PHE A 147 -20.18 -10.46 3.70
C PHE A 147 -19.90 -11.93 3.95
N GLU A 148 -18.76 -12.37 3.44
CA GLU A 148 -18.19 -13.72 3.59
C GLU A 148 -16.78 -13.60 4.15
N THR A 149 -16.24 -14.70 4.69
CA THR A 149 -14.84 -14.76 5.11
C THR A 149 -13.93 -14.39 3.94
N ALA A 150 -12.99 -13.46 4.16
CA ALA A 150 -12.10 -12.98 3.10
C ALA A 150 -11.21 -14.10 2.57
N VAL A 151 -11.01 -14.11 1.23
CA VAL A 151 -10.09 -15.05 0.59
C VAL A 151 -8.65 -14.76 1.05
N GLY A 152 -7.94 -15.78 1.49
CA GLY A 152 -6.53 -15.67 1.91
C GLY A 152 -6.19 -16.62 3.05
N PHE A 153 -5.19 -16.25 3.82
CA PHE A 153 -4.79 -16.98 5.01
C PHE A 153 -5.59 -16.50 6.23
N PRO A 154 -6.13 -17.41 7.05
CA PRO A 154 -6.77 -17.01 8.29
C PRO A 154 -5.79 -16.21 9.16
N GLY A 155 -6.19 -15.01 9.56
CA GLY A 155 -5.39 -14.20 10.48
C GLY A 155 -5.38 -14.81 11.88
N THR A 156 -4.21 -14.83 12.52
CA THR A 156 -4.06 -15.30 13.90
C THR A 156 -4.80 -14.38 14.89
N VAL A 157 -4.71 -13.07 14.65
CA VAL A 157 -5.19 -12.02 15.55
C VAL A 157 -6.47 -11.36 15.05
N THR A 158 -6.71 -11.40 13.73
CA THR A 158 -7.85 -10.72 13.11
C THR A 158 -8.75 -11.68 12.32
N LEU A 159 -10.04 -11.38 12.32
CA LEU A 159 -11.03 -11.93 11.41
C LEU A 159 -11.20 -10.97 10.24
N ALA A 160 -10.88 -11.44 9.02
CA ALA A 160 -11.05 -10.65 7.81
C ALA A 160 -12.26 -11.15 7.01
N PHE A 161 -13.10 -10.22 6.53
CA PHE A 161 -14.27 -10.52 5.73
C PHE A 161 -14.51 -9.44 4.68
N ALA A 162 -15.21 -9.79 3.63
CA ALA A 162 -15.53 -8.89 2.53
C ALA A 162 -16.75 -9.39 1.75
N ALA A 163 -17.43 -8.53 1.02
CA ALA A 163 -18.30 -8.99 -0.06
C ALA A 163 -17.44 -9.46 -1.26
N PRO A 164 -17.86 -10.48 -2.04
CA PRO A 164 -17.08 -11.05 -3.12
C PRO A 164 -16.54 -10.02 -4.10
N SER A 165 -17.35 -9.09 -4.54
CA SER A 165 -16.99 -8.06 -5.52
C SER A 165 -16.67 -6.69 -4.92
N SER A 166 -16.64 -6.56 -3.61
CA SER A 166 -16.31 -5.29 -2.94
C SER A 166 -14.87 -4.86 -3.18
N PHE A 167 -14.66 -3.54 -3.27
CA PHE A 167 -13.33 -2.93 -3.26
C PHE A 167 -12.69 -2.92 -1.87
N TYR A 168 -13.42 -3.30 -0.83
CA TYR A 168 -13.01 -3.20 0.56
C TYR A 168 -12.98 -4.56 1.25
N SER A 169 -12.02 -4.71 2.14
CA SER A 169 -11.94 -5.79 3.11
C SER A 169 -12.08 -5.20 4.51
N LEU A 170 -12.84 -5.89 5.35
CA LEU A 170 -13.13 -5.49 6.72
C LEU A 170 -12.43 -6.45 7.68
N LYS A 171 -11.96 -5.94 8.82
CA LYS A 171 -11.27 -6.74 9.83
C LYS A 171 -11.80 -6.41 11.22
N VAL A 172 -11.92 -7.44 12.04
CA VAL A 172 -12.21 -7.35 13.47
C VAL A 172 -11.09 -8.07 14.23
N ILE A 173 -10.69 -7.55 15.37
CA ILE A 173 -9.69 -8.18 16.21
C ILE A 173 -10.37 -9.26 17.04
N ARG A 174 -9.78 -10.47 17.06
CA ARG A 174 -10.23 -11.61 17.88
C ARG A 174 -10.04 -11.33 19.36
N ASP A 175 -10.86 -11.92 20.21
CA ASP A 175 -10.69 -11.87 21.67
C ASP A 175 -9.45 -12.62 22.14
N LYS A 176 -9.08 -13.69 21.38
CA LYS A 176 -7.88 -14.51 21.59
C LYS A 176 -7.25 -14.90 20.26
N PRO A 177 -5.92 -14.96 20.16
CA PRO A 177 -5.24 -15.48 18.98
C PRO A 177 -5.60 -16.94 18.72
N THR A 178 -5.67 -17.34 17.44
CA THR A 178 -5.92 -18.75 17.04
C THR A 178 -4.69 -19.65 17.12
N ALA A 179 -3.49 -19.07 17.25
CA ALA A 179 -2.22 -19.75 17.40
C ALA A 179 -1.31 -18.97 18.33
N GLN A 180 -0.16 -19.55 18.70
CA GLN A 180 0.84 -18.85 19.49
C GLN A 180 1.26 -17.56 18.78
N TYR A 181 1.14 -16.43 19.50
CA TYR A 181 1.56 -15.13 18.99
C TYR A 181 3.08 -15.08 18.94
N LYS A 182 3.64 -14.77 17.77
CA LYS A 182 5.09 -14.82 17.52
C LYS A 182 5.88 -13.70 18.20
N TRP A 183 5.22 -12.59 18.55
CA TRP A 183 5.87 -11.33 18.88
C TRP A 183 5.71 -10.96 20.38
N GLY A 184 5.68 -11.97 21.25
CA GLY A 184 5.56 -11.81 22.69
C GLY A 184 4.22 -12.29 23.24
N GLU A 185 3.78 -11.71 24.36
CA GLU A 185 2.44 -11.97 24.89
C GLU A 185 1.39 -11.19 24.07
N PHE A 186 0.25 -11.83 23.84
CA PHE A 186 -0.91 -11.13 23.28
C PHE A 186 -1.56 -10.29 24.40
N CYS A 187 -1.26 -9.01 24.44
CA CYS A 187 -1.77 -8.09 25.47
C CYS A 187 -3.20 -7.61 25.19
N GLY A 188 -3.88 -8.22 24.22
CA GLY A 188 -5.28 -7.98 23.96
C GLY A 188 -5.57 -7.03 22.80
N ARG A 189 -6.86 -6.79 22.60
CA ARG A 189 -7.41 -6.02 21.49
C ARG A 189 -6.89 -4.58 21.41
N GLU A 190 -6.77 -3.91 22.54
CA GLU A 190 -6.42 -2.47 22.58
C GLU A 190 -4.99 -2.24 22.06
N GLU A 191 -4.06 -3.14 22.39
CA GLU A 191 -2.69 -3.06 21.85
C GLU A 191 -2.67 -3.23 20.33
N VAL A 192 -3.43 -4.20 19.79
CA VAL A 192 -3.52 -4.37 18.34
C VAL A 192 -4.14 -3.14 17.68
N LEU A 193 -5.21 -2.56 18.24
CA LEU A 193 -5.81 -1.32 17.74
C LEU A 193 -4.80 -0.16 17.78
N ASP A 194 -3.99 -0.09 18.81
CA ASP A 194 -2.98 0.97 18.93
C ASP A 194 -1.87 0.81 17.87
N LYS A 195 -1.49 -0.42 17.50
CA LYS A 195 -0.61 -0.66 16.34
C LYS A 195 -1.23 -0.13 15.04
N TYR A 196 -2.52 -0.39 14.82
CA TYR A 196 -3.25 0.15 13.65
C TYR A 196 -3.40 1.67 13.68
N LYS A 197 -3.45 2.31 14.86
CA LYS A 197 -3.46 3.78 14.99
C LYS A 197 -2.09 4.39 14.78
N LYS A 198 -1.04 3.79 15.37
CA LYS A 198 0.34 4.27 15.27
C LYS A 198 0.82 4.41 13.84
N VAL A 199 0.37 3.53 12.92
CA VAL A 199 0.75 3.66 11.51
C VAL A 199 0.26 4.96 10.87
N HIS A 200 -0.80 5.59 11.40
CA HIS A 200 -1.29 6.90 10.94
C HIS A 200 -0.42 8.07 11.41
N GLU A 201 0.43 7.85 12.40
CA GLU A 201 1.41 8.85 12.88
C GLU A 201 2.63 8.92 11.95
N ILE A 202 2.80 7.94 11.07
CA ILE A 202 3.89 7.89 10.10
C ILE A 202 3.63 8.93 9.01
N ASN A 203 4.31 10.05 9.10
CA ASN A 203 4.15 11.18 8.16
C ASN A 203 4.93 10.99 6.86
N ARG A 204 5.06 9.75 6.37
CA ARG A 204 5.73 9.40 5.10
C ARG A 204 4.96 8.31 4.38
N ALA A 205 4.85 8.43 3.06
CA ALA A 205 4.23 7.40 2.25
C ALA A 205 5.22 6.26 2.02
N GLY A 206 5.14 5.23 2.85
CA GLY A 206 5.71 3.92 2.53
C GLY A 206 4.81 3.13 1.58
N SER A 207 5.09 1.86 1.42
CA SER A 207 4.22 0.90 0.72
C SER A 207 3.37 0.12 1.72
N MET A 208 2.74 0.82 2.65
CA MET A 208 1.78 0.27 3.60
C MET A 208 0.37 0.59 3.14
N LEU A 209 -0.52 -0.37 3.29
CA LEU A 209 -1.92 -0.19 2.92
C LEU A 209 -2.62 0.68 3.97
N ASP A 210 -3.29 1.73 3.53
CA ASP A 210 -4.09 2.58 4.41
C ASP A 210 -5.24 1.81 5.07
N ASN A 211 -5.64 2.24 6.26
CA ASN A 211 -6.77 1.67 6.98
C ASN A 211 -7.66 2.78 7.55
N ILE A 212 -8.94 2.48 7.68
CA ILE A 212 -9.92 3.35 8.32
C ILE A 212 -10.58 2.56 9.45
N ILE A 213 -10.59 3.12 10.66
CA ILE A 213 -11.24 2.50 11.80
C ILE A 213 -12.59 3.17 12.04
N TYR A 214 -13.65 2.36 11.99
CA TYR A 214 -14.99 2.75 12.40
C TYR A 214 -15.21 2.37 13.86
N TYR A 215 -15.87 3.21 14.61
CA TYR A 215 -16.28 2.95 15.98
C TYR A 215 -17.79 2.94 16.11
N ASN A 216 -18.33 2.01 16.90
CA ASN A 216 -19.74 1.84 17.14
C ASN A 216 -20.59 1.78 15.87
N LEU A 217 -20.09 1.00 14.88
CA LEU A 217 -20.77 0.84 13.60
C LEU A 217 -21.89 -0.18 13.73
N LYS A 218 -23.08 0.18 13.25
CA LYS A 218 -24.26 -0.67 13.18
C LYS A 218 -24.52 -1.11 11.75
N LEU A 219 -24.58 -2.43 11.51
CA LEU A 219 -24.87 -3.04 10.23
C LEU A 219 -26.04 -4.01 10.38
N GLU A 220 -26.83 -4.19 9.32
CA GLU A 220 -27.96 -5.13 9.33
C GLU A 220 -27.47 -6.57 9.34
N ARG A 221 -28.08 -7.41 10.15
CA ARG A 221 -27.73 -8.84 10.30
C ARG A 221 -27.78 -9.60 8.96
N LYS A 222 -28.76 -9.27 8.10
CA LYS A 222 -28.94 -9.91 6.79
C LYS A 222 -27.78 -9.71 5.81
N LEU A 223 -26.87 -8.77 6.10
CA LEU A 223 -25.69 -8.49 5.27
C LEU A 223 -24.55 -9.50 5.48
N PHE A 224 -24.70 -10.47 6.37
CA PHE A 224 -23.66 -11.43 6.72
C PHE A 224 -24.10 -12.85 6.38
N GLU A 225 -23.18 -13.63 5.82
CA GLU A 225 -23.33 -15.08 5.74
C GLU A 225 -23.43 -15.68 7.16
N ALA A 226 -24.23 -16.73 7.32
CA ALA A 226 -24.51 -17.30 8.63
C ALA A 226 -23.26 -17.82 9.34
N SER A 227 -22.36 -18.50 8.62
CA SER A 227 -21.09 -19.03 9.13
C SER A 227 -20.16 -17.95 9.61
N LEU A 228 -20.00 -16.86 8.82
CA LEU A 228 -19.19 -15.72 9.20
C LEU A 228 -19.77 -15.03 10.44
N LEU A 229 -21.09 -14.87 10.49
CA LEU A 229 -21.75 -14.23 11.62
C LEU A 229 -21.55 -15.02 12.92
N GLU A 230 -21.64 -16.34 12.86
CA GLU A 230 -21.37 -17.21 14.00
C GLU A 230 -19.92 -17.05 14.48
N GLU A 231 -18.95 -17.07 13.56
CA GLU A 231 -17.54 -16.88 13.86
C GLU A 231 -17.28 -15.50 14.51
N LEU A 232 -17.84 -14.40 13.96
CA LEU A 232 -17.71 -13.06 14.50
C LEU A 232 -18.26 -12.94 15.93
N LEU A 233 -19.44 -13.50 16.18
CA LEU A 233 -20.09 -13.45 17.50
C LEU A 233 -19.41 -14.38 18.52
N HIS A 234 -18.70 -15.41 18.09
CA HIS A 234 -17.95 -16.32 18.96
C HIS A 234 -16.52 -15.83 19.24
N GLU A 235 -15.78 -15.45 18.22
CA GLU A 235 -14.34 -15.17 18.28
C GLU A 235 -14.03 -13.71 18.67
N ALA A 236 -14.99 -12.80 18.49
CA ALA A 236 -14.83 -11.37 18.77
C ALA A 236 -16.00 -10.80 19.61
N LYS A 237 -16.56 -11.62 20.51
CA LYS A 237 -17.75 -11.27 21.30
C LYS A 237 -17.60 -10.03 22.20
N GLN A 238 -16.37 -9.64 22.55
CA GLN A 238 -16.13 -8.39 23.31
C GLN A 238 -16.30 -7.16 22.44
N SER A 239 -16.24 -7.29 21.11
CA SER A 239 -16.27 -6.22 20.12
C SER A 239 -17.46 -6.28 19.19
N VAL A 240 -18.05 -7.46 19.01
CA VAL A 240 -19.16 -7.71 18.09
C VAL A 240 -20.31 -8.35 18.85
N PHE A 241 -21.50 -7.77 18.75
CA PHE A 241 -22.69 -8.28 19.40
C PHE A 241 -23.96 -7.98 18.64
N SER A 242 -24.99 -8.78 18.84
CA SER A 242 -26.32 -8.60 18.24
C SER A 242 -27.17 -7.60 19.05
N GLU A 243 -27.88 -6.74 18.33
CA GLU A 243 -28.91 -5.87 18.88
C GLU A 243 -30.15 -5.89 17.93
N GLY A 244 -31.13 -6.71 18.24
CA GLY A 244 -32.26 -6.96 17.33
C GLY A 244 -31.79 -7.51 15.98
N ASP A 245 -32.23 -6.88 14.88
CA ASP A 245 -31.83 -7.25 13.52
C ASP A 245 -30.49 -6.63 13.06
N SER A 246 -29.70 -6.18 13.99
CA SER A 246 -28.44 -5.51 13.71
C SER A 246 -27.28 -6.16 14.43
N ILE A 247 -26.09 -5.98 13.84
CA ILE A 247 -24.80 -6.33 14.43
C ILE A 247 -24.06 -5.03 14.72
N ILE A 248 -23.61 -4.91 15.96
CA ILE A 248 -22.85 -3.76 16.44
C ILE A 248 -21.37 -4.14 16.49
N PHE A 249 -20.54 -3.31 15.87
CA PHE A 249 -19.09 -3.38 15.93
C PHE A 249 -18.57 -2.23 16.78
N LYS A 250 -17.99 -2.52 17.95
CA LYS A 250 -17.29 -1.48 18.76
C LYS A 250 -16.17 -0.83 17.98
N HIS A 251 -15.46 -1.63 17.17
CA HIS A 251 -14.50 -1.18 16.18
C HIS A 251 -14.54 -2.09 14.96
N LEU A 252 -14.31 -1.52 13.80
CA LEU A 252 -14.22 -2.23 12.53
C LEU A 252 -13.16 -1.56 11.68
N ILE A 253 -12.15 -2.30 11.27
CA ILE A 253 -11.06 -1.82 10.43
C ILE A 253 -11.42 -2.09 8.98
N ALA A 254 -11.43 -1.05 8.14
CA ALA A 254 -11.65 -1.16 6.70
C ALA A 254 -10.35 -0.84 5.95
N GLN A 255 -10.01 -1.67 4.98
CA GLN A 255 -8.87 -1.50 4.08
C GLN A 255 -9.30 -1.74 2.64
N ARG A 256 -8.56 -1.18 1.68
CA ARG A 256 -8.72 -1.56 0.29
C ARG A 256 -8.46 -3.06 0.14
N LYS A 257 -9.34 -3.76 -0.59
CA LYS A 257 -9.15 -5.17 -0.92
C LYS A 257 -7.96 -5.34 -1.88
N ILE A 258 -7.01 -6.17 -1.49
CA ILE A 258 -5.85 -6.57 -2.29
C ILE A 258 -5.72 -8.09 -2.24
N VAL A 259 -5.04 -8.68 -3.22
CA VAL A 259 -4.83 -10.12 -3.28
C VAL A 259 -3.55 -10.45 -2.51
N PRO A 260 -3.58 -11.31 -1.46
CA PRO A 260 -2.35 -11.73 -0.77
C PRO A 260 -1.32 -12.27 -1.76
N LEU A 261 -0.06 -11.85 -1.61
CA LEU A 261 1.00 -12.16 -2.59
C LEU A 261 1.15 -13.66 -2.88
N PRO A 262 1.13 -14.58 -1.90
CA PRO A 262 1.23 -16.01 -2.20
C PRO A 262 0.04 -16.56 -2.99
N VAL A 263 -1.16 -15.98 -2.82
CA VAL A 263 -2.35 -16.34 -3.60
C VAL A 263 -2.19 -15.83 -5.03
N PHE A 264 -1.77 -14.58 -5.19
CA PHE A 264 -1.50 -13.97 -6.50
C PHE A 264 -0.45 -14.77 -7.29
N LEU A 265 0.66 -15.14 -6.66
CA LEU A 265 1.74 -15.89 -7.32
C LEU A 265 1.31 -17.29 -7.84
N LYS A 266 0.21 -17.86 -7.32
CA LYS A 266 -0.32 -19.15 -7.79
C LYS A 266 -1.15 -19.02 -9.08
N THR A 267 -1.81 -17.88 -9.30
CA THR A 267 -2.83 -17.72 -10.33
C THR A 267 -2.43 -16.76 -11.44
N ALA A 268 -1.46 -15.88 -11.20
CA ALA A 268 -1.02 -14.87 -12.15
C ALA A 268 -0.13 -15.44 -13.26
N SER A 269 -0.07 -14.75 -14.40
CA SER A 269 0.86 -15.05 -15.48
C SER A 269 2.31 -14.88 -15.04
N GLN A 270 3.27 -15.46 -15.77
CA GLN A 270 4.70 -15.36 -15.45
C GLN A 270 5.16 -13.89 -15.33
N LYS A 271 4.80 -13.06 -16.32
CA LYS A 271 5.15 -11.63 -16.33
C LYS A 271 4.58 -10.86 -15.13
N GLU A 272 3.35 -11.16 -14.73
CA GLU A 272 2.73 -10.53 -13.55
C GLU A 272 3.40 -10.99 -12.25
N ARG A 273 3.76 -12.29 -12.13
CA ARG A 273 4.52 -12.80 -10.96
C ARG A 273 5.87 -12.13 -10.83
N GLU A 274 6.62 -12.00 -11.92
CA GLU A 274 7.91 -11.30 -11.95
C GLU A 274 7.76 -9.83 -11.53
N ASN A 275 6.79 -9.12 -12.11
CA ASN A 275 6.50 -7.74 -11.72
C ASN A 275 6.09 -7.60 -10.25
N ALA A 276 5.29 -8.52 -9.70
CA ALA A 276 4.90 -8.49 -8.30
C ALA A 276 6.09 -8.68 -7.37
N VAL A 277 7.03 -9.58 -7.70
CA VAL A 277 8.23 -9.81 -6.90
C VAL A 277 9.20 -8.61 -6.99
N ILE A 278 9.34 -7.98 -8.15
CA ILE A 278 10.09 -6.73 -8.30
C ILE A 278 9.45 -5.63 -7.43
N ASN A 279 8.14 -5.49 -7.48
CA ASN A 279 7.43 -4.50 -6.66
C ASN A 279 7.44 -4.82 -5.16
N LEU A 280 7.59 -6.09 -4.75
CA LEU A 280 7.81 -6.47 -3.36
C LEU A 280 9.12 -5.86 -2.81
N GLY A 281 10.22 -5.97 -3.54
CA GLY A 281 11.48 -5.36 -3.14
C GLY A 281 11.39 -3.83 -3.03
N TYR A 282 10.72 -3.17 -3.99
CA TYR A 282 10.46 -1.73 -3.88
C TYR A 282 9.53 -1.39 -2.71
N SER A 283 8.56 -2.26 -2.37
CA SER A 283 7.70 -2.08 -1.20
C SER A 283 8.52 -2.09 0.10
N ILE A 284 9.44 -3.03 0.25
CA ILE A 284 10.35 -3.11 1.39
C ILE A 284 11.22 -1.83 1.45
N LYS A 285 11.86 -1.43 0.34
CA LYS A 285 12.69 -0.21 0.27
C LYS A 285 11.90 1.05 0.63
N ASN A 286 10.65 1.17 0.18
CA ASN A 286 9.79 2.31 0.52
C ASN A 286 9.43 2.34 2.01
N ASN A 287 9.20 1.18 2.61
CA ASN A 287 8.93 1.08 4.05
C ASN A 287 10.16 1.45 4.86
N MET A 288 11.35 0.98 4.47
CA MET A 288 12.63 1.42 5.06
C MET A 288 12.78 2.94 5.01
N ALA A 289 12.53 3.55 3.83
CA ALA A 289 12.61 5.00 3.65
C ALA A 289 11.59 5.78 4.51
N ALA A 290 10.50 5.14 4.91
CA ALA A 290 9.50 5.68 5.83
C ALA A 290 9.83 5.40 7.32
N ASN A 291 11.02 4.88 7.64
CA ASN A 291 11.44 4.43 8.97
C ASN A 291 10.61 3.26 9.51
N ILE A 292 10.20 2.35 8.63
CA ILE A 292 9.41 1.17 8.99
C ILE A 292 10.22 -0.09 8.73
N LEU A 293 10.47 -0.87 9.76
CA LEU A 293 10.93 -2.24 9.69
C LEU A 293 9.77 -3.18 9.98
N ASN A 294 9.49 -4.10 9.07
CA ASN A 294 8.64 -5.25 9.38
C ASN A 294 9.53 -6.43 9.80
N LYS A 295 9.43 -6.86 11.05
CA LYS A 295 10.17 -8.03 11.57
C LYS A 295 9.72 -9.33 10.91
N ASP A 296 8.47 -9.41 10.47
CA ASP A 296 7.89 -10.56 9.77
C ASP A 296 7.81 -10.29 8.26
N LEU A 297 8.95 -10.43 7.58
CA LEU A 297 9.04 -10.24 6.13
C LEU A 297 8.39 -11.36 5.30
N ASP A 298 7.53 -12.16 5.88
CA ASP A 298 6.75 -13.20 5.19
C ASP A 298 5.88 -12.59 4.07
N ALA A 299 5.92 -13.19 2.88
CA ALA A 299 5.13 -12.75 1.72
C ALA A 299 3.61 -12.75 1.99
N ARG A 300 3.14 -13.50 3.01
CA ARG A 300 1.74 -13.50 3.43
C ARG A 300 1.26 -12.17 3.98
N ASN A 301 2.18 -11.33 4.47
CA ASN A 301 1.90 -10.01 5.01
C ASN A 301 1.81 -8.93 3.93
N TYR A 302 2.10 -9.30 2.67
CA TYR A 302 2.05 -8.43 1.52
C TYR A 302 0.92 -8.81 0.57
N GLY A 303 0.34 -7.80 -0.08
CA GLY A 303 -0.72 -8.01 -1.06
C GLY A 303 -0.50 -7.19 -2.32
N VAL A 304 -1.03 -7.70 -3.41
CA VAL A 304 -0.89 -7.13 -4.76
C VAL A 304 -2.17 -6.39 -5.14
N SER A 305 -2.03 -5.15 -5.56
CA SER A 305 -3.13 -4.37 -6.12
C SER A 305 -3.38 -4.76 -7.59
N ARG A 306 -4.54 -4.37 -8.14
CA ARG A 306 -4.89 -4.58 -9.55
C ARG A 306 -3.82 -4.08 -10.54
N TYR A 307 -3.05 -3.06 -10.17
CA TYR A 307 -1.98 -2.49 -11.00
C TYR A 307 -0.59 -2.93 -10.54
N LEU A 308 -0.49 -4.14 -9.99
CA LEU A 308 0.73 -4.84 -9.60
C LEU A 308 1.57 -4.14 -8.52
N ARG A 309 1.07 -3.08 -7.89
CA ARG A 309 1.75 -2.49 -6.73
C ARG A 309 1.56 -3.37 -5.51
N VAL A 310 2.65 -3.59 -4.78
CA VAL A 310 2.68 -4.41 -3.59
C VAL A 310 2.65 -3.54 -2.34
N PHE A 311 1.82 -3.93 -1.37
CA PHE A 311 1.65 -3.25 -0.09
C PHE A 311 1.78 -4.22 1.08
N LEU A 312 2.43 -3.76 2.14
CA LEU A 312 2.32 -4.37 3.45
C LEU A 312 0.94 -4.03 4.03
N PHE A 313 0.20 -5.02 4.53
CA PHE A 313 -1.15 -4.84 5.07
C PHE A 313 -1.35 -5.45 6.47
N ASP A 314 -0.31 -6.09 7.02
CA ASP A 314 -0.27 -6.58 8.39
C ASP A 314 0.70 -5.74 9.22
N TYR A 315 0.26 -5.25 10.38
CA TYR A 315 0.99 -4.26 11.17
C TYR A 315 1.46 -4.78 12.53
N ASP A 316 1.27 -6.08 12.80
CA ASP A 316 1.57 -6.64 14.11
C ASP A 316 3.07 -6.66 14.46
N ALA A 317 3.92 -6.69 13.44
CA ALA A 317 5.36 -6.85 13.57
C ALA A 317 6.17 -5.62 13.14
N LEU A 318 5.61 -4.42 13.27
CA LEU A 318 6.26 -3.19 12.85
C LEU A 318 7.07 -2.57 13.98
N GLU A 319 8.29 -2.12 13.60
CA GLU A 319 9.19 -1.37 14.46
C GLU A 319 9.81 -0.19 13.70
N PRO A 320 10.24 0.88 14.38
CA PRO A 320 11.07 1.90 13.75
C PRO A 320 12.41 1.31 13.30
N LEU A 321 12.77 1.47 12.03
CA LEU A 321 14.06 0.99 11.53
C LEU A 321 15.24 1.60 12.30
N THR A 322 15.11 2.85 12.75
CA THR A 322 16.13 3.56 13.51
C THR A 322 16.42 2.92 14.88
N GLU A 323 15.52 2.11 15.43
CA GLU A 323 15.66 1.45 16.73
C GLU A 323 16.17 0.01 16.60
N ALA A 324 16.10 -0.59 15.41
CA ALA A 324 16.52 -1.96 15.17
C ALA A 324 18.07 -2.09 15.21
N LYS A 325 18.53 -3.25 15.67
CA LYS A 325 19.94 -3.65 15.63
C LYS A 325 20.14 -4.51 14.39
N ILE A 326 20.87 -3.98 13.42
CA ILE A 326 21.17 -4.69 12.17
C ILE A 326 22.46 -5.48 12.37
N ARG A 327 22.40 -6.80 12.14
CA ARG A 327 23.49 -7.76 12.34
C ARG A 327 23.63 -8.68 11.14
N THR A 328 24.67 -9.47 11.11
CA THR A 328 24.94 -10.51 10.12
C THR A 328 25.31 -11.83 10.78
N ASN A 329 25.00 -12.94 10.11
CA ASN A 329 25.46 -14.26 10.51
C ASN A 329 26.91 -14.57 10.03
N GLN A 330 27.52 -13.68 9.22
CA GLN A 330 28.85 -13.90 8.66
C GLN A 330 29.98 -13.81 9.71
N ASP A 331 29.71 -13.19 10.85
CA ASP A 331 30.67 -13.07 11.96
C ASP A 331 30.80 -14.37 12.80
N ARG A 332 30.18 -15.47 12.37
CA ARG A 332 30.37 -16.79 12.99
C ARG A 332 31.72 -17.36 12.61
N ILE A 333 32.53 -17.68 13.61
CA ILE A 333 33.78 -18.41 13.43
C ILE A 333 33.46 -19.88 13.18
N ASP A 334 33.91 -20.44 12.05
CA ASP A 334 33.73 -21.85 11.71
C ASP A 334 34.33 -22.74 12.80
N GLY A 335 33.49 -23.59 13.42
CA GLY A 335 33.94 -24.62 14.36
C GLY A 335 33.56 -24.37 15.82
N GLU A 336 32.98 -23.26 16.18
CA GLU A 336 32.40 -23.04 17.51
C GLU A 336 30.86 -23.21 17.43
N GLU A 337 30.30 -24.03 18.33
CA GLU A 337 28.85 -24.11 18.56
C GLU A 337 28.32 -22.81 19.19
N ASP A 338 29.05 -21.71 19.08
CA ASP A 338 28.78 -20.51 19.80
C ASP A 338 27.60 -19.75 19.17
N ILE A 339 26.61 -19.54 20.00
CA ILE A 339 25.50 -18.63 19.74
C ILE A 339 26.12 -17.24 19.57
N PRO A 340 25.85 -16.52 18.44
CA PRO A 340 26.40 -15.21 18.21
C PRO A 340 26.10 -14.26 19.38
N GLU A 341 27.05 -13.37 19.75
CA GLU A 341 26.87 -12.41 20.85
C GLU A 341 25.59 -11.59 20.70
N TRP A 342 25.19 -11.25 19.47
CA TRP A 342 23.96 -10.51 19.20
C TRP A 342 22.68 -11.25 19.58
N TYR A 343 22.71 -12.58 19.74
CA TYR A 343 21.55 -13.35 20.19
C TYR A 343 21.11 -12.97 21.60
N PHE A 344 22.05 -12.52 22.42
CA PHE A 344 21.81 -12.07 23.80
C PHE A 344 21.56 -10.55 23.89
N GLU A 345 21.52 -9.84 22.76
CA GLU A 345 21.24 -8.42 22.76
C GLU A 345 19.74 -8.14 23.02
N ASP A 346 19.48 -7.21 23.94
CA ASP A 346 18.11 -6.71 24.15
C ASP A 346 17.60 -5.95 22.91
N GLY A 347 16.31 -6.10 22.63
CA GLY A 347 15.63 -5.38 21.56
C GLY A 347 15.49 -6.18 20.26
N VAL A 348 15.16 -5.48 19.17
CA VAL A 348 14.90 -6.10 17.86
C VAL A 348 16.18 -6.26 17.07
N VAL A 349 16.62 -7.49 16.87
CA VAL A 349 17.74 -7.84 15.98
C VAL A 349 17.17 -8.21 14.60
N PHE A 350 17.75 -7.66 13.55
CA PHE A 350 17.37 -7.90 12.17
C PHE A 350 18.56 -8.34 11.32
N LEU A 351 18.38 -9.45 10.60
CA LEU A 351 19.38 -10.10 9.76
C LEU A 351 18.98 -9.99 8.29
N PRO A 352 19.56 -9.08 7.50
CA PRO A 352 19.19 -8.90 6.09
C PRO A 352 19.33 -10.15 5.22
N GLU A 353 20.30 -11.01 5.45
CA GLU A 353 20.50 -12.26 4.72
C GLU A 353 19.34 -13.25 4.89
N GLU A 354 18.58 -13.16 5.97
CA GLU A 354 17.42 -14.02 6.25
C GLU A 354 16.15 -13.61 5.45
N ILE A 355 16.17 -12.44 4.81
CA ILE A 355 15.00 -11.92 4.05
C ILE A 355 14.54 -12.95 3.01
N LYS A 356 15.45 -13.52 2.25
CA LYS A 356 15.14 -14.47 1.16
C LYS A 356 14.40 -15.72 1.69
N ILE A 357 14.79 -16.20 2.84
CA ILE A 357 14.16 -17.36 3.52
C ILE A 357 12.85 -16.92 4.14
N GLY A 358 12.84 -15.77 4.84
CA GLY A 358 11.68 -15.22 5.53
C GLY A 358 10.50 -14.93 4.60
N LEU A 359 10.75 -14.52 3.36
CA LEU A 359 9.72 -14.28 2.35
C LEU A 359 8.88 -15.54 2.04
N GLY A 360 9.43 -16.76 2.20
CA GLY A 360 8.69 -17.99 2.00
C GLY A 360 8.17 -18.21 0.57
N ILE A 361 8.78 -17.57 -0.43
CA ILE A 361 8.42 -17.74 -1.85
C ILE A 361 9.00 -19.06 -2.36
N ALA A 362 8.14 -19.99 -2.75
CA ALA A 362 8.56 -21.33 -3.17
C ALA A 362 9.25 -21.37 -4.56
N ASP A 363 8.93 -20.43 -5.44
CA ASP A 363 9.48 -20.39 -6.81
C ASP A 363 10.90 -19.81 -6.79
N ARG A 364 11.89 -20.69 -7.02
CA ARG A 364 13.31 -20.34 -7.01
C ARG A 364 13.67 -19.28 -8.04
N LYS A 365 13.06 -19.32 -9.24
CA LYS A 365 13.34 -18.32 -10.29
C LYS A 365 12.90 -16.92 -9.89
N LEU A 366 11.78 -16.82 -9.15
CA LEU A 366 11.31 -15.54 -8.60
C LEU A 366 12.22 -15.04 -7.48
N LEU A 367 12.75 -15.93 -6.63
CA LEU A 367 13.73 -15.55 -5.60
C LEU A 367 15.07 -15.13 -6.20
N ASP A 368 15.49 -15.75 -7.30
CA ASP A 368 16.72 -15.37 -8.02
C ASP A 368 16.54 -14.00 -8.68
N LEU A 369 15.40 -13.74 -9.33
CA LEU A 369 15.03 -12.42 -9.85
C LEU A 369 15.00 -11.35 -8.75
N PHE A 370 14.42 -11.67 -7.57
CA PHE A 370 14.45 -10.76 -6.41
C PHE A 370 15.88 -10.43 -6.01
N SER A 371 16.76 -11.43 -5.93
CA SER A 371 18.16 -11.25 -5.55
C SER A 371 18.96 -10.47 -6.61
N GLU A 372 18.67 -10.65 -7.88
CA GLU A 372 19.30 -9.90 -8.99
C GLU A 372 18.97 -8.40 -8.92
N ILE A 373 17.71 -8.05 -8.68
CA ILE A 373 17.26 -6.65 -8.71
C ILE A 373 17.40 -5.96 -7.35
N HIS A 374 17.25 -6.72 -6.27
CA HIS A 374 17.20 -6.21 -4.89
C HIS A 374 18.25 -6.87 -3.98
N GLY A 375 19.38 -7.30 -4.54
CA GLY A 375 20.46 -7.90 -3.78
C GLY A 375 21.01 -7.00 -2.67
N ASP A 376 20.90 -5.69 -2.82
CA ASP A 376 21.21 -4.71 -1.80
C ASP A 376 20.38 -4.89 -0.51
N LEU A 377 19.11 -5.33 -0.61
CA LEU A 377 18.28 -5.66 0.55
C LEU A 377 18.83 -6.83 1.39
N LEU A 378 19.69 -7.65 0.81
CA LEU A 378 20.27 -8.84 1.47
C LEU A 378 21.59 -8.52 2.19
N THR A 379 22.00 -7.26 2.24
CA THR A 379 23.27 -6.82 2.81
C THR A 379 23.07 -5.91 4.02
N MET A 380 23.88 -6.13 5.06
CA MET A 380 23.85 -5.33 6.28
C MET A 380 24.17 -3.85 5.99
N GLU A 381 25.14 -3.60 5.10
CA GLU A 381 25.62 -2.26 4.76
C GLU A 381 24.51 -1.36 4.19
N TYR A 382 23.65 -1.93 3.36
CA TYR A 382 22.53 -1.18 2.77
C TYR A 382 21.53 -0.73 3.84
N TRP A 383 21.15 -1.63 4.76
CA TRP A 383 20.22 -1.33 5.85
C TRP A 383 20.81 -0.33 6.83
N GLN A 384 22.08 -0.50 7.22
CA GLN A 384 22.77 0.45 8.11
C GLN A 384 22.92 1.83 7.47
N LYS A 385 23.20 1.90 6.16
CA LYS A 385 23.23 3.17 5.43
C LYS A 385 21.91 3.91 5.52
N ILE A 386 20.79 3.23 5.20
CA ILE A 386 19.45 3.85 5.28
C ILE A 386 19.12 4.26 6.72
N GLN A 387 19.44 3.42 7.71
CA GLN A 387 19.25 3.72 9.12
C GLN A 387 20.02 4.97 9.55
N ASN A 388 21.27 5.10 9.13
CA ASN A 388 22.12 6.25 9.43
C ASN A 388 21.62 7.53 8.73
N ASP A 389 21.17 7.42 7.48
CA ASP A 389 20.57 8.54 6.75
C ASP A 389 19.31 9.04 7.47
N LEU A 390 18.45 8.12 7.95
CA LEU A 390 17.25 8.46 8.74
C LEU A 390 17.60 9.12 10.07
N ARG A 391 18.61 8.62 10.81
CA ARG A 391 19.10 9.21 12.06
C ARG A 391 19.70 10.60 11.84
N ALA A 392 20.27 10.84 10.66
CA ALA A 392 20.76 12.15 10.23
C ALA A 392 19.67 13.04 9.62
N GLU A 393 18.38 12.68 9.79
CA GLU A 393 17.20 13.40 9.27
C GLU A 393 17.18 13.53 7.73
N LYS A 394 17.99 12.76 7.02
CA LYS A 394 17.93 12.67 5.58
C LYS A 394 16.74 11.79 5.20
N VAL A 395 15.96 12.23 4.21
CA VAL A 395 14.81 11.46 3.71
C VAL A 395 15.25 10.67 2.48
N PRO A 396 15.31 9.32 2.57
CA PRO A 396 15.63 8.49 1.42
C PRO A 396 14.60 8.66 0.30
N ARG A 397 15.02 8.40 -0.94
CA ARG A 397 14.13 8.47 -2.11
C ARG A 397 13.16 7.30 -2.12
N LEU A 398 11.90 7.56 -2.43
CA LEU A 398 10.87 6.56 -2.60
C LEU A 398 10.70 6.17 -4.08
N HIS A 399 10.43 4.90 -4.33
CA HIS A 399 10.01 4.39 -5.65
C HIS A 399 8.49 4.52 -5.78
N VAL A 400 8.03 5.64 -6.34
CA VAL A 400 6.60 5.98 -6.41
C VAL A 400 6.01 5.61 -7.77
N TYR A 401 6.82 5.64 -8.83
CA TYR A 401 6.47 5.34 -10.21
C TYR A 401 7.61 4.60 -10.90
N PRO A 402 7.33 3.87 -12.03
CA PRO A 402 8.33 3.11 -12.76
C PRO A 402 9.49 3.97 -13.30
N GLU A 403 10.69 3.38 -13.40
CA GLU A 403 11.86 4.07 -13.99
C GLU A 403 11.60 4.49 -15.45
N ALA A 404 10.80 3.71 -16.20
CA ALA A 404 10.43 4.04 -17.59
C ALA A 404 9.66 5.37 -17.73
N CYS A 405 9.00 5.84 -16.66
CA CYS A 405 8.29 7.11 -16.64
C CYS A 405 9.22 8.30 -16.37
N LYS A 406 10.45 8.04 -15.94
CA LYS A 406 11.43 9.10 -15.61
C LYS A 406 12.03 9.70 -16.87
N LEU A 407 12.23 11.01 -16.82
CA LEU A 407 12.95 11.71 -17.87
C LEU A 407 14.45 11.47 -17.71
N LYS A 408 15.11 11.06 -18.82
CA LYS A 408 16.57 10.94 -18.86
C LYS A 408 17.16 12.34 -18.74
N ARG A 409 18.05 12.53 -17.78
CA ARG A 409 18.81 13.77 -17.56
C ARG A 409 20.10 13.73 -18.37
#